data_28136ee5b5be14f8e53127a3572894ef
#
_entry.id   28136ee5b5be14f8e53127a3572894ef
#
_cell.length_a   1.000
_cell.length_b   1.000
_cell.length_c   1.000
_cell.angle_alpha   90.00
_cell.angle_beta   90.00
_cell.angle_gamma   90.00
#
_symmetry.space_group_name_H-M   'P 1'
#
loop_
_entity.id
_entity.type
_entity.pdbx_description
1 polymer ?
#
loop_
_entity_poly.entity_id
_entity_poly.type
_entity_poly.pdbx_seq_one_letter_code
_entity_poly.pdbx_strand_id
1 'polypeptide(L)'
;MANIKQPMSVQEDGSQRITGKDAQRMNILAGKIVADIIKTTLGPRGMDKMLVDYTGDVMITNDGATILNKIDISHPAAKMIVEVARTQDQEVGDGTTTAVVLAGELLRKAESLLDKNIHATNIASGYKTASEKAEEFLKELGDTVTISDEDILLNIAKTSMTGKSAEKSVEELAKIAVEAVRMVTTKDNGSYSANKENIKIDAKPGGSLEDSTIIHGLIVDEKIADDGMPKKIKNAKIALLTSSIQIKKTGVDAKIRITSPENVQAFLNQEEFMLKRIVDRIINSGANVLICEKNIDEAALHYLSKAGVYTLKNVTQKDIKKLSKATGARIVNVALDLEPNDLGKAELVEQRKVAEDEMTFIEGCTDPKAVSILIRGGTTQFVESIERALDDA
;
A
#
# COMPACT_ATOMS: atom_id res chain seq x y z
N MET A 1 68.08 16.90 -7.13
CA MET A 1 66.93 16.75 -6.25
C MET A 1 65.73 16.32 -7.08
N ALA A 2 65.42 15.04 -7.04
CA ALA A 2 64.31 14.48 -7.81
C ALA A 2 62.99 14.72 -7.06
N ASN A 3 62.09 15.44 -7.72
CA ASN A 3 60.73 15.68 -7.23
C ASN A 3 59.91 14.38 -7.36
N ILE A 4 59.77 13.64 -6.27
CA ILE A 4 58.87 12.51 -6.18
C ILE A 4 57.45 13.11 -6.17
N LYS A 5 56.75 13.06 -7.32
CA LYS A 5 55.31 13.34 -7.38
C LYS A 5 54.61 12.26 -6.56
N GLN A 6 54.05 12.66 -5.43
CA GLN A 6 53.09 11.82 -4.71
C GLN A 6 51.95 11.45 -5.66
N PRO A 7 51.53 10.15 -5.73
CA PRO A 7 50.39 9.78 -6.52
C PRO A 7 49.16 10.51 -5.95
N MET A 8 48.47 11.26 -6.81
CA MET A 8 47.22 11.90 -6.47
C MET A 8 46.22 10.81 -6.02
N SER A 9 45.83 10.80 -4.77
CA SER A 9 44.76 9.95 -4.26
C SER A 9 43.46 10.38 -4.93
N VAL A 10 42.88 9.50 -5.74
CA VAL A 10 41.60 9.71 -6.42
C VAL A 10 40.40 9.33 -5.50
N GLN A 11 40.69 8.98 -4.25
CA GLN A 11 39.68 8.56 -3.28
C GLN A 11 39.47 9.64 -2.23
N GLU A 12 38.20 9.87 -1.87
CA GLU A 12 37.83 10.75 -0.75
C GLU A 12 38.44 10.23 0.56
N ASP A 13 38.84 11.15 1.44
CA ASP A 13 39.34 10.83 2.78
C ASP A 13 38.29 10.04 3.56
N GLY A 14 38.67 8.82 4.00
CA GLY A 14 37.80 7.91 4.74
C GLY A 14 37.30 6.70 3.93
N SER A 15 37.54 6.63 2.62
CA SER A 15 37.19 5.45 1.83
C SER A 15 38.17 4.30 2.09
N GLN A 16 37.66 3.10 2.40
CA GLN A 16 38.42 1.87 2.53
C GLN A 16 38.41 1.08 1.21
N ARG A 17 39.60 0.73 0.70
CA ARG A 17 39.72 -0.12 -0.47
C ARG A 17 40.17 -1.52 -0.08
N ILE A 18 39.28 -2.51 -0.27
CA ILE A 18 39.57 -3.92 -0.08
C ILE A 18 39.59 -4.59 -1.44
N THR A 19 40.55 -5.47 -1.72
CA THR A 19 40.76 -6.09 -3.03
C THR A 19 41.00 -7.60 -2.91
N GLY A 20 40.80 -8.33 -4.03
CA GLY A 20 41.13 -9.73 -4.13
C GLY A 20 40.26 -10.66 -3.27
N LYS A 21 40.89 -11.68 -2.70
CA LYS A 21 40.17 -12.70 -1.87
C LYS A 21 39.56 -12.13 -0.61
N ASP A 22 40.15 -11.11 -0.02
CA ASP A 22 39.62 -10.48 1.20
C ASP A 22 38.32 -9.73 0.91
N ALA A 23 38.24 -9.03 -0.23
CA ALA A 23 37.00 -8.39 -0.68
C ALA A 23 35.87 -9.43 -0.90
N GLN A 24 36.18 -10.57 -1.53
CA GLN A 24 35.22 -11.66 -1.73
C GLN A 24 34.71 -12.21 -0.39
N ARG A 25 35.61 -12.49 0.55
CA ARG A 25 35.24 -13.00 1.87
C ARG A 25 34.38 -11.99 2.66
N MET A 26 34.75 -10.71 2.65
CA MET A 26 33.97 -9.67 3.32
C MET A 26 32.56 -9.54 2.73
N ASN A 27 32.41 -9.56 1.40
CA ASN A 27 31.12 -9.52 0.74
C ASN A 27 30.23 -10.72 1.11
N ILE A 28 30.81 -11.93 1.11
CA ILE A 28 30.11 -13.15 1.49
C ILE A 28 29.72 -13.10 2.98
N LEU A 29 30.63 -12.67 3.84
CA LEU A 29 30.36 -12.54 5.27
C LEU A 29 29.21 -11.55 5.54
N ALA A 30 29.20 -10.40 4.87
CA ALA A 30 28.14 -9.42 5.00
C ALA A 30 26.76 -9.99 4.60
N GLY A 31 26.69 -10.73 3.48
CA GLY A 31 25.44 -11.39 3.07
C GLY A 31 25.00 -12.50 4.03
N LYS A 32 25.93 -13.29 4.56
CA LYS A 32 25.65 -14.32 5.57
C LYS A 32 25.09 -13.72 6.86
N ILE A 33 25.67 -12.61 7.34
CA ILE A 33 25.21 -11.92 8.55
C ILE A 33 23.75 -11.49 8.40
N VAL A 34 23.39 -10.90 7.25
CA VAL A 34 22.00 -10.49 6.99
C VAL A 34 21.05 -11.68 7.01
N ALA A 35 21.43 -12.80 6.39
CA ALA A 35 20.61 -14.01 6.42
C ALA A 35 20.48 -14.59 7.83
N ASP A 36 21.57 -14.61 8.61
CA ASP A 36 21.57 -15.13 9.98
C ASP A 36 20.70 -14.26 10.93
N ILE A 37 20.58 -12.94 10.68
CA ILE A 37 19.70 -12.06 11.45
C ILE A 37 18.25 -12.52 11.36
N ILE A 38 17.76 -12.86 10.18
CA ILE A 38 16.34 -13.19 9.97
C ILE A 38 16.05 -14.70 9.99
N LYS A 39 17.07 -15.55 9.95
CA LYS A 39 16.91 -17.02 9.91
C LYS A 39 16.03 -17.56 11.05
N THR A 40 16.08 -16.95 12.23
CA THR A 40 15.31 -17.36 13.40
C THR A 40 13.83 -16.99 13.35
N THR A 41 13.41 -16.17 12.38
CA THR A 41 11.99 -15.83 12.16
C THR A 41 11.31 -16.78 11.17
N LEU A 42 12.06 -17.69 10.54
CA LEU A 42 11.54 -18.58 9.50
C LEU A 42 10.73 -19.74 10.08
N GLY A 43 9.57 -19.96 9.46
CA GLY A 43 8.74 -21.15 9.65
C GLY A 43 7.78 -21.05 10.86
N PRO A 44 6.99 -22.12 11.11
CA PRO A 44 5.89 -22.09 12.10
C PRO A 44 6.34 -21.93 13.55
N ARG A 45 7.63 -22.09 13.84
CA ARG A 45 8.24 -21.82 15.16
C ARG A 45 9.18 -20.61 15.10
N GLY A 46 8.99 -19.73 14.11
CA GLY A 46 9.73 -18.49 13.98
C GLY A 46 9.52 -17.59 15.20
N MET A 47 10.59 -16.91 15.61
CA MET A 47 10.53 -15.96 16.73
C MET A 47 10.42 -14.53 16.21
N ASP A 48 9.55 -13.75 16.82
CA ASP A 48 9.46 -12.33 16.55
C ASP A 48 10.76 -11.61 16.94
N LYS A 49 11.11 -10.58 16.19
CA LYS A 49 12.19 -9.65 16.50
C LYS A 49 11.62 -8.37 17.08
N MET A 50 12.23 -7.90 18.14
CA MET A 50 11.98 -6.56 18.67
C MET A 50 13.02 -5.61 18.09
N LEU A 51 12.55 -4.62 17.35
CA LEU A 51 13.37 -3.54 16.81
C LEU A 51 13.07 -2.27 17.60
N VAL A 52 14.12 -1.59 18.02
CA VAL A 52 14.00 -0.29 18.71
C VAL A 52 14.78 0.72 17.91
N ASP A 53 14.12 1.76 17.43
CA ASP A 53 14.78 2.82 16.69
C ASP A 53 15.44 3.86 17.62
N TYR A 54 16.11 4.86 17.01
CA TYR A 54 16.82 5.91 17.75
C TYR A 54 15.87 6.87 18.49
N THR A 55 14.58 6.88 18.17
CA THR A 55 13.55 7.66 18.87
C THR A 55 12.97 6.91 20.05
N GLY A 56 13.26 5.62 20.18
CA GLY A 56 12.74 4.73 21.21
C GLY A 56 11.45 4.02 20.83
N ASP A 57 11.01 4.17 19.58
CA ASP A 57 9.85 3.46 19.08
C ASP A 57 10.15 1.97 18.93
N VAL A 58 9.24 1.15 19.44
CA VAL A 58 9.38 -0.31 19.48
C VAL A 58 8.47 -0.96 18.44
N MET A 59 9.06 -1.75 17.55
CA MET A 59 8.36 -2.59 16.59
C MET A 59 8.65 -4.07 16.88
N ILE A 60 7.61 -4.88 16.91
CA ILE A 60 7.73 -6.34 17.04
C ILE A 60 7.21 -6.97 15.76
N THR A 61 8.04 -7.78 15.10
CA THR A 61 7.68 -8.43 13.84
C THR A 61 8.54 -9.66 13.58
N ASN A 62 8.02 -10.62 12.83
CA ASN A 62 8.76 -11.75 12.28
C ASN A 62 8.91 -11.67 10.75
N ASP A 63 8.33 -10.64 10.12
CA ASP A 63 8.47 -10.45 8.68
C ASP A 63 9.87 -10.03 8.28
N GLY A 64 10.50 -10.82 7.39
CA GLY A 64 11.88 -10.61 6.96
C GLY A 64 12.10 -9.31 6.21
N ALA A 65 11.17 -8.90 5.34
CA ALA A 65 11.30 -7.66 4.58
C ALA A 65 11.22 -6.44 5.51
N THR A 66 10.25 -6.42 6.43
CA THR A 66 10.10 -5.35 7.43
C THR A 66 11.34 -5.23 8.32
N ILE A 67 11.86 -6.36 8.82
CA ILE A 67 13.08 -6.38 9.65
C ILE A 67 14.24 -5.76 8.89
N LEU A 68 14.51 -6.23 7.67
CA LEU A 68 15.65 -5.78 6.88
C LEU A 68 15.54 -4.32 6.40
N ASN A 69 14.34 -3.83 6.17
CA ASN A 69 14.11 -2.43 5.80
C ASN A 69 14.33 -1.45 6.97
N LYS A 70 14.16 -1.91 8.21
CA LYS A 70 14.32 -1.08 9.42
C LYS A 70 15.75 -1.09 9.98
N ILE A 71 16.55 -2.10 9.66
CA ILE A 71 17.94 -2.16 10.10
C ILE A 71 18.80 -1.25 9.20
N ASP A 72 19.58 -0.37 9.84
CA ASP A 72 20.56 0.46 9.10
C ASP A 72 21.75 -0.39 8.66
N ILE A 73 21.80 -0.69 7.37
CA ILE A 73 22.82 -1.51 6.73
C ILE A 73 23.70 -0.63 5.85
N SER A 74 24.97 -0.47 6.23
CA SER A 74 25.93 0.33 5.48
C SER A 74 26.66 -0.45 4.39
N HIS A 75 26.93 -1.76 4.59
CA HIS A 75 27.75 -2.57 3.67
C HIS A 75 27.06 -2.84 2.32
N PRO A 76 27.69 -2.56 1.16
CA PRO A 76 27.04 -2.67 -0.16
C PRO A 76 26.52 -4.08 -0.47
N ALA A 77 27.30 -5.13 -0.18
CA ALA A 77 26.87 -6.51 -0.43
C ALA A 77 25.68 -6.92 0.46
N ALA A 78 25.61 -6.43 1.69
CA ALA A 78 24.46 -6.63 2.57
C ALA A 78 23.21 -5.92 2.03
N LYS A 79 23.35 -4.71 1.49
CA LYS A 79 22.25 -3.99 0.81
C LYS A 79 21.68 -4.79 -0.39
N MET A 80 22.52 -5.48 -1.14
CA MET A 80 22.04 -6.35 -2.23
C MET A 80 21.16 -7.49 -1.71
N ILE A 81 21.46 -8.05 -0.54
CA ILE A 81 20.61 -9.09 0.08
C ILE A 81 19.28 -8.50 0.56
N VAL A 82 19.29 -7.26 1.08
CA VAL A 82 18.04 -6.54 1.42
C VAL A 82 17.17 -6.30 0.17
N GLU A 83 17.80 -5.96 -0.96
CA GLU A 83 17.07 -5.81 -2.23
C GLU A 83 16.43 -7.12 -2.70
N VAL A 84 17.06 -8.29 -2.44
CA VAL A 84 16.41 -9.59 -2.70
C VAL A 84 15.12 -9.74 -1.91
N ALA A 85 15.14 -9.39 -0.60
CA ALA A 85 13.93 -9.41 0.22
C ALA A 85 12.85 -8.45 -0.30
N ARG A 86 13.25 -7.22 -0.62
CA ARG A 86 12.34 -6.18 -1.11
C ARG A 86 11.70 -6.57 -2.45
N THR A 87 12.48 -7.11 -3.39
CA THR A 87 11.96 -7.56 -4.67
C THR A 87 10.98 -8.72 -4.50
N GLN A 88 11.31 -9.69 -3.62
CA GLN A 88 10.40 -10.80 -3.31
C GLN A 88 9.09 -10.31 -2.71
N ASP A 89 9.15 -9.32 -1.81
CA ASP A 89 7.97 -8.70 -1.20
C ASP A 89 7.09 -7.96 -2.23
N GLN A 90 7.71 -7.21 -3.14
CA GLN A 90 6.99 -6.46 -4.17
C GLN A 90 6.36 -7.32 -5.25
N GLU A 91 7.03 -8.40 -5.66
CA GLU A 91 6.59 -9.24 -6.78
C GLU A 91 5.64 -10.36 -6.34
N VAL A 92 5.84 -10.92 -5.16
CA VAL A 92 5.11 -12.10 -4.66
C VAL A 92 4.35 -11.82 -3.37
N GLY A 93 4.86 -10.94 -2.50
CA GLY A 93 4.26 -10.59 -1.21
C GLY A 93 4.59 -11.56 -0.08
N ASP A 94 5.11 -12.75 -0.34
CA ASP A 94 5.48 -13.75 0.68
C ASP A 94 6.82 -14.42 0.34
N GLY A 95 7.36 -15.18 1.30
CA GLY A 95 8.63 -15.92 1.14
C GLY A 95 9.89 -15.06 1.25
N THR A 96 9.81 -13.83 1.71
CA THR A 96 10.93 -12.88 1.85
C THR A 96 12.06 -13.44 2.70
N THR A 97 11.73 -14.00 3.87
CA THR A 97 12.69 -14.64 4.77
C THR A 97 13.34 -15.87 4.12
N THR A 98 12.56 -16.70 3.42
CA THR A 98 13.06 -17.89 2.71
C THR A 98 14.07 -17.50 1.63
N ALA A 99 13.76 -16.50 0.80
CA ALA A 99 14.65 -16.03 -0.27
C ALA A 99 16.01 -15.56 0.27
N VAL A 100 16.01 -14.78 1.35
CA VAL A 100 17.25 -14.28 1.97
C VAL A 100 18.05 -15.38 2.66
N VAL A 101 17.39 -16.29 3.37
CA VAL A 101 18.06 -17.43 4.01
C VAL A 101 18.68 -18.33 2.95
N LEU A 102 17.98 -18.62 1.86
CA LEU A 102 18.52 -19.37 0.72
C LEU A 102 19.74 -18.69 0.12
N ALA A 103 19.67 -17.37 -0.14
CA ALA A 103 20.80 -16.60 -0.63
C ALA A 103 22.01 -16.69 0.32
N GLY A 104 21.79 -16.55 1.62
CA GLY A 104 22.85 -16.71 2.64
C GLY A 104 23.48 -18.10 2.65
N GLU A 105 22.69 -19.17 2.52
CA GLU A 105 23.21 -20.54 2.47
C GLU A 105 23.95 -20.82 1.15
N LEU A 106 23.50 -20.29 0.02
CA LEU A 106 24.23 -20.35 -1.25
C LEU A 106 25.59 -19.64 -1.14
N LEU A 107 25.63 -18.45 -0.51
CA LEU A 107 26.90 -17.74 -0.24
C LEU A 107 27.83 -18.54 0.68
N ARG A 108 27.29 -19.19 1.72
CA ARG A 108 28.05 -20.06 2.63
C ARG A 108 28.69 -21.23 1.88
N LYS A 109 27.95 -21.87 0.97
CA LYS A 109 28.47 -22.94 0.11
C LYS A 109 29.48 -22.42 -0.91
N ALA A 110 29.24 -21.23 -1.50
CA ALA A 110 30.18 -20.60 -2.39
C ALA A 110 31.54 -20.33 -1.75
N GLU A 111 31.56 -19.86 -0.48
CA GLU A 111 32.80 -19.67 0.30
C GLU A 111 33.62 -20.96 0.37
N SER A 112 32.97 -22.08 0.70
CA SER A 112 33.63 -23.39 0.75
C SER A 112 34.20 -23.87 -0.59
N LEU A 113 33.59 -23.47 -1.71
CA LEU A 113 34.07 -23.78 -3.06
C LEU A 113 35.23 -22.87 -3.49
N LEU A 114 35.18 -21.59 -3.10
CA LEU A 114 36.28 -20.63 -3.31
C LEU A 114 37.55 -21.05 -2.55
N ASP A 115 37.41 -21.60 -1.33
CA ASP A 115 38.51 -22.12 -0.54
C ASP A 115 39.15 -23.35 -1.21
N LYS A 116 38.39 -24.11 -2.02
CA LYS A 116 38.88 -25.18 -2.88
C LYS A 116 39.45 -24.68 -4.20
N ASN A 117 39.66 -23.35 -4.34
CA ASN A 117 40.16 -22.68 -5.56
C ASN A 117 39.25 -22.84 -6.81
N ILE A 118 37.95 -23.09 -6.64
CA ILE A 118 37.01 -23.05 -7.75
C ILE A 118 36.70 -21.56 -8.03
N HIS A 119 36.80 -21.17 -9.30
CA HIS A 119 36.64 -19.79 -9.72
C HIS A 119 35.18 -19.31 -9.51
N ALA A 120 34.99 -18.08 -9.04
CA ALA A 120 33.68 -17.50 -8.72
C ALA A 120 32.70 -17.55 -9.92
N THR A 121 33.17 -17.35 -11.15
CA THR A 121 32.34 -17.44 -12.36
C THR A 121 31.78 -18.83 -12.59
N ASN A 122 32.54 -19.88 -12.28
CA ASN A 122 32.07 -21.25 -12.41
C ASN A 122 31.01 -21.57 -11.38
N ILE A 123 31.14 -21.05 -10.14
CA ILE A 123 30.16 -21.20 -9.08
C ILE A 123 28.88 -20.49 -9.50
N ALA A 124 28.96 -19.24 -9.97
CA ALA A 124 27.81 -18.48 -10.44
C ALA A 124 27.09 -19.16 -11.63
N SER A 125 27.84 -19.69 -12.60
CA SER A 125 27.28 -20.46 -13.71
C SER A 125 26.57 -21.72 -13.23
N GLY A 126 27.17 -22.45 -12.27
CA GLY A 126 26.53 -23.61 -11.65
C GLY A 126 25.24 -23.29 -10.96
N TYR A 127 25.18 -22.17 -10.20
CA TYR A 127 23.93 -21.72 -9.54
C TYR A 127 22.87 -21.32 -10.56
N LYS A 128 23.23 -20.66 -11.65
CA LYS A 128 22.30 -20.34 -12.73
C LYS A 128 21.67 -21.58 -13.34
N THR A 129 22.51 -22.58 -13.72
CA THR A 129 22.02 -23.86 -14.27
C THR A 129 21.11 -24.60 -13.24
N ALA A 130 21.48 -24.57 -11.95
CA ALA A 130 20.67 -25.17 -10.90
C ALA A 130 19.32 -24.47 -10.74
N SER A 131 19.28 -23.13 -10.84
CA SER A 131 18.03 -22.34 -10.80
C SER A 131 17.10 -22.72 -11.95
N GLU A 132 17.64 -22.77 -13.20
CA GLU A 132 16.87 -23.15 -14.39
C GLU A 132 16.24 -24.56 -14.23
N LYS A 133 17.03 -25.51 -13.70
CA LYS A 133 16.53 -26.86 -13.41
C LYS A 133 15.51 -26.90 -12.27
N ALA A 134 15.70 -26.12 -11.22
CA ALA A 134 14.75 -26.03 -10.13
C ALA A 134 13.39 -25.49 -10.61
N GLU A 135 13.38 -24.50 -11.51
CA GLU A 135 12.15 -23.98 -12.11
C GLU A 135 11.41 -25.03 -12.93
N GLU A 136 12.13 -25.86 -13.72
CA GLU A 136 11.54 -26.98 -14.46
C GLU A 136 10.85 -27.98 -13.50
N PHE A 137 11.58 -28.42 -12.45
CA PHE A 137 11.05 -29.35 -11.45
C PHE A 137 9.86 -28.79 -10.68
N LEU A 138 9.90 -27.49 -10.31
CA LEU A 138 8.76 -26.85 -9.60
C LEU A 138 7.50 -26.83 -10.47
N LYS A 139 7.63 -26.63 -11.79
CA LYS A 139 6.49 -26.71 -12.71
C LYS A 139 5.91 -28.11 -12.82
N GLU A 140 6.76 -29.15 -12.75
CA GLU A 140 6.32 -30.55 -12.79
C GLU A 140 5.67 -30.99 -11.46
N LEU A 141 6.15 -30.46 -10.32
CA LEU A 141 5.64 -30.79 -8.98
C LEU A 141 4.40 -30.00 -8.60
N GLY A 142 4.13 -28.88 -9.27
CA GLY A 142 3.04 -27.99 -8.93
C GLY A 142 1.67 -28.56 -9.32
N ASP A 143 0.74 -28.55 -8.39
CA ASP A 143 -0.67 -28.86 -8.68
C ASP A 143 -1.36 -27.67 -9.35
N THR A 144 -2.20 -27.95 -10.35
CA THR A 144 -3.00 -26.91 -11.00
C THR A 144 -4.21 -26.59 -10.14
N VAL A 145 -4.28 -25.34 -9.66
CA VAL A 145 -5.38 -24.83 -8.82
C VAL A 145 -6.22 -23.85 -9.62
N THR A 146 -7.53 -23.91 -9.43
CA THR A 146 -8.49 -22.98 -10.02
C THR A 146 -9.11 -22.09 -8.94
N ILE A 147 -9.69 -20.97 -9.34
CA ILE A 147 -10.36 -20.04 -8.42
C ILE A 147 -11.57 -20.65 -7.69
N SER A 148 -12.07 -21.80 -8.19
CA SER A 148 -13.16 -22.56 -7.58
C SER A 148 -12.70 -23.51 -6.47
N ASP A 149 -11.39 -23.78 -6.35
CA ASP A 149 -10.83 -24.70 -5.36
C ASP A 149 -10.63 -23.98 -4.01
N GLU A 150 -11.75 -23.62 -3.39
CA GLU A 150 -11.78 -22.78 -2.19
C GLU A 150 -10.96 -23.35 -1.02
N ASP A 151 -11.05 -24.67 -0.79
CA ASP A 151 -10.29 -25.34 0.28
C ASP A 151 -8.78 -25.23 0.08
N ILE A 152 -8.30 -25.29 -1.17
CA ILE A 152 -6.88 -25.17 -1.49
C ILE A 152 -6.45 -23.71 -1.28
N LEU A 153 -7.23 -22.74 -1.77
CA LEU A 153 -6.95 -21.32 -1.57
C LEU A 153 -6.92 -20.94 -0.09
N LEU A 154 -7.87 -21.46 0.71
CA LEU A 154 -7.89 -21.28 2.16
C LEU A 154 -6.62 -21.86 2.83
N ASN A 155 -6.18 -23.05 2.39
CA ASN A 155 -4.98 -23.69 2.93
C ASN A 155 -3.72 -22.91 2.55
N ILE A 156 -3.63 -22.31 1.36
CA ILE A 156 -2.53 -21.44 0.94
C ILE A 156 -2.49 -20.21 1.85
N ALA A 157 -3.62 -19.51 2.00
CA ALA A 157 -3.69 -18.34 2.88
C ALA A 157 -3.36 -18.67 4.34
N LYS A 158 -3.84 -19.81 4.87
CA LYS A 158 -3.48 -20.27 6.22
C LYS A 158 -1.98 -20.54 6.34
N THR A 159 -1.38 -21.14 5.34
CA THR A 159 0.06 -21.46 5.36
C THR A 159 0.91 -20.19 5.41
N SER A 160 0.55 -19.18 4.63
CA SER A 160 1.21 -17.87 4.61
C SER A 160 1.14 -17.15 5.98
N MET A 161 0.02 -17.28 6.69
CA MET A 161 -0.18 -16.66 8.01
C MET A 161 0.35 -17.50 9.19
N THR A 162 0.72 -18.77 8.97
CA THR A 162 1.19 -19.66 10.04
C THR A 162 2.53 -19.19 10.59
N GLY A 163 2.65 -19.16 11.91
CA GLY A 163 3.86 -18.67 12.60
C GLY A 163 3.91 -17.14 12.73
N LYS A 164 2.88 -16.43 12.30
CA LYS A 164 2.70 -15.00 12.50
C LYS A 164 1.70 -14.74 13.63
N SER A 165 1.63 -13.50 14.11
CA SER A 165 0.77 -13.11 15.26
C SER A 165 -0.73 -13.44 15.09
N ALA A 166 -1.12 -13.93 13.93
CA ALA A 166 -2.50 -14.26 13.54
C ALA A 166 -2.98 -15.66 13.98
N GLU A 167 -2.14 -16.52 14.59
CA GLU A 167 -2.42 -17.97 14.80
C GLU A 167 -3.80 -18.31 15.37
N LYS A 168 -4.33 -17.52 16.30
CA LYS A 168 -5.62 -17.79 16.94
C LYS A 168 -6.84 -17.58 16.04
N SER A 169 -6.72 -16.80 14.98
CA SER A 169 -7.81 -16.44 14.07
C SER A 169 -7.43 -16.64 12.60
N VAL A 170 -6.44 -17.47 12.33
CA VAL A 170 -5.98 -17.79 10.96
C VAL A 170 -7.12 -18.24 10.06
N GLU A 171 -8.09 -19.00 10.58
CA GLU A 171 -9.21 -19.48 9.76
C GLU A 171 -10.14 -18.38 9.29
N GLU A 172 -10.42 -17.40 10.14
CA GLU A 172 -11.29 -16.28 9.82
C GLU A 172 -10.59 -15.29 8.88
N LEU A 173 -9.32 -14.99 9.17
CA LEU A 173 -8.51 -14.11 8.33
C LEU A 173 -8.25 -14.72 6.95
N ALA A 174 -8.02 -16.03 6.86
CA ALA A 174 -7.88 -16.73 5.58
C ALA A 174 -9.14 -16.63 4.73
N LYS A 175 -10.33 -16.76 5.34
CA LYS A 175 -11.61 -16.57 4.63
C LYS A 175 -11.73 -15.14 4.09
N ILE A 176 -11.41 -14.14 4.92
CA ILE A 176 -11.44 -12.72 4.52
C ILE A 176 -10.46 -12.48 3.36
N ALA A 177 -9.23 -13.02 3.42
CA ALA A 177 -8.23 -12.88 2.37
C ALA A 177 -8.71 -13.50 1.04
N VAL A 178 -9.16 -14.75 1.07
CA VAL A 178 -9.64 -15.47 -0.12
C VAL A 178 -10.87 -14.78 -0.72
N GLU A 179 -11.82 -14.34 0.11
CA GLU A 179 -12.98 -13.59 -0.34
C GLU A 179 -12.58 -12.26 -1.00
N ALA A 180 -11.69 -11.49 -0.38
CA ALA A 180 -11.20 -10.22 -0.93
C ALA A 180 -10.52 -10.42 -2.30
N VAL A 181 -9.63 -11.42 -2.42
CA VAL A 181 -8.95 -11.72 -3.69
C VAL A 181 -9.95 -12.15 -4.76
N ARG A 182 -10.92 -13.00 -4.43
CA ARG A 182 -11.97 -13.43 -5.37
C ARG A 182 -12.81 -12.27 -5.90
N MET A 183 -13.13 -11.30 -5.05
CA MET A 183 -13.90 -10.11 -5.44
C MET A 183 -13.14 -9.19 -6.40
N VAL A 184 -11.84 -9.03 -6.23
CA VAL A 184 -11.02 -8.19 -7.11
C VAL A 184 -10.46 -8.92 -8.32
N THR A 185 -10.70 -10.24 -8.41
CA THR A 185 -10.25 -11.07 -9.53
C THR A 185 -11.05 -10.74 -10.79
N THR A 186 -10.33 -10.45 -11.86
CA THR A 186 -10.91 -10.26 -13.19
C THR A 186 -10.49 -11.40 -14.11
N LYS A 187 -11.41 -11.78 -14.99
CA LYS A 187 -11.13 -12.78 -16.03
C LYS A 187 -10.89 -12.08 -17.35
N ASP A 188 -9.68 -12.20 -17.88
CA ASP A 188 -9.30 -11.63 -19.16
C ASP A 188 -8.71 -12.73 -20.07
N ASN A 189 -9.25 -12.88 -21.27
CA ASN A 189 -8.81 -13.87 -22.28
C ASN A 189 -8.65 -15.31 -21.76
N GLY A 190 -9.46 -15.72 -20.77
CA GLY A 190 -9.39 -17.06 -20.17
C GLY A 190 -8.40 -17.19 -19.00
N SER A 191 -7.60 -16.17 -18.73
CA SER A 191 -6.74 -16.10 -17.56
C SER A 191 -7.40 -15.30 -16.45
N TYR A 192 -7.16 -15.70 -15.19
CA TYR A 192 -7.57 -14.95 -14.02
C TYR A 192 -6.42 -14.04 -13.57
N SER A 193 -6.76 -12.80 -13.25
CA SER A 193 -5.81 -11.81 -12.70
C SER A 193 -6.43 -11.13 -11.50
N ALA A 194 -5.72 -11.10 -10.39
CA ALA A 194 -6.07 -10.35 -9.20
C ALA A 194 -4.99 -9.28 -8.97
N ASN A 195 -5.41 -8.05 -8.71
CA ASN A 195 -4.48 -6.97 -8.38
C ASN A 195 -4.66 -6.58 -6.92
N LYS A 196 -3.66 -6.88 -6.10
CA LYS A 196 -3.57 -6.53 -4.68
C LYS A 196 -3.83 -5.05 -4.41
N GLU A 197 -3.42 -4.15 -5.32
CA GLU A 197 -3.68 -2.72 -5.17
C GLU A 197 -5.17 -2.34 -5.10
N ASN A 198 -6.06 -3.24 -5.52
CA ASN A 198 -7.51 -3.04 -5.43
C ASN A 198 -8.08 -3.43 -4.07
N ILE A 199 -7.30 -4.07 -3.21
CA ILE A 199 -7.66 -4.36 -1.83
C ILE A 199 -7.07 -3.26 -0.95
N LYS A 200 -7.87 -2.68 -0.08
CA LYS A 200 -7.44 -1.73 0.94
C LYS A 200 -7.56 -2.40 2.30
N ILE A 201 -6.49 -2.39 3.07
CA ILE A 201 -6.50 -2.89 4.43
C ILE A 201 -6.44 -1.67 5.37
N ASP A 202 -7.42 -1.54 6.24
CA ASP A 202 -7.49 -0.49 7.25
C ASP A 202 -7.41 -1.15 8.64
N ALA A 203 -6.30 -0.93 9.35
CA ALA A 203 -6.04 -1.48 10.67
C ALA A 203 -6.32 -0.44 11.76
N LYS A 204 -7.31 -0.69 12.63
CA LYS A 204 -7.69 0.24 13.69
C LYS A 204 -7.72 -0.46 15.05
N PRO A 205 -6.97 0.04 16.06
CA PRO A 205 -6.96 -0.53 17.40
C PRO A 205 -8.32 -0.35 18.10
N GLY A 206 -8.52 -1.10 19.17
CA GLY A 206 -9.79 -1.11 19.92
C GLY A 206 -10.82 -2.06 19.31
N GLY A 207 -11.31 -3.01 20.10
CA GLY A 207 -12.18 -4.09 19.67
C GLY A 207 -11.47 -5.45 19.65
N SER A 208 -12.18 -6.47 19.20
CA SER A 208 -11.68 -7.84 19.04
C SER A 208 -11.26 -8.08 17.59
N LEU A 209 -10.41 -9.06 17.37
CA LEU A 209 -10.09 -9.50 16.01
C LEU A 209 -11.31 -10.10 15.29
N GLU A 210 -12.26 -10.66 16.03
CA GLU A 210 -13.55 -11.14 15.51
C GLU A 210 -14.43 -10.03 14.93
N ASP A 211 -14.15 -8.74 15.28
CA ASP A 211 -14.82 -7.58 14.71
C ASP A 211 -14.23 -7.19 13.33
N SER A 212 -13.20 -7.90 12.87
CA SER A 212 -12.62 -7.67 11.55
C SER A 212 -13.57 -8.16 10.47
N THR A 213 -13.71 -7.37 9.41
CA THR A 213 -14.70 -7.66 8.37
C THR A 213 -14.25 -7.17 7.00
N ILE A 214 -14.75 -7.82 5.97
CA ILE A 214 -14.62 -7.36 4.60
C ILE A 214 -15.78 -6.42 4.26
N ILE A 215 -15.49 -5.33 3.59
CA ILE A 215 -16.45 -4.34 3.12
C ILE A 215 -16.57 -4.47 1.60
N HIS A 216 -17.77 -4.79 1.11
CA HIS A 216 -18.12 -4.85 -0.31
C HIS A 216 -18.19 -3.43 -0.90
N GLY A 217 -17.06 -2.78 -0.99
CA GLY A 217 -16.89 -1.39 -1.33
C GLY A 217 -15.60 -0.85 -0.75
N LEU A 218 -15.60 0.41 -0.31
CA LEU A 218 -14.38 1.04 0.20
C LEU A 218 -14.61 1.80 1.50
N ILE A 219 -13.62 1.74 2.37
CA ILE A 219 -13.50 2.63 3.54
C ILE A 219 -12.59 3.79 3.15
N VAL A 220 -13.00 5.01 3.46
CA VAL A 220 -12.19 6.21 3.30
C VAL A 220 -11.89 6.78 4.69
N ASP A 221 -10.61 6.96 5.00
CA ASP A 221 -10.15 7.48 6.30
C ASP A 221 -10.29 9.02 6.35
N GLU A 222 -11.51 9.48 6.03
CA GLU A 222 -11.90 10.88 6.05
C GLU A 222 -13.33 11.01 6.56
N LYS A 223 -13.58 12.05 7.35
CA LYS A 223 -14.92 12.41 7.81
C LYS A 223 -15.61 13.37 6.85
N ILE A 224 -16.91 13.55 7.03
CA ILE A 224 -17.66 14.58 6.29
C ILE A 224 -17.00 15.95 6.42
N ALA A 225 -17.05 16.72 5.34
CA ALA A 225 -16.37 18.00 5.26
C ALA A 225 -17.03 19.12 6.09
N ASP A 226 -18.31 18.96 6.45
CA ASP A 226 -19.09 19.90 7.26
C ASP A 226 -20.13 19.15 8.10
N ASP A 227 -20.23 19.46 9.39
CA ASP A 227 -21.13 18.78 10.34
C ASP A 227 -22.63 18.95 10.03
N GLY A 228 -23.00 19.92 9.22
CA GLY A 228 -24.38 20.15 8.74
C GLY A 228 -24.82 19.20 7.62
N MET A 229 -23.89 18.39 7.09
CA MET A 229 -24.19 17.42 6.04
C MET A 229 -24.84 16.15 6.60
N PRO A 230 -25.62 15.43 5.77
CA PRO A 230 -26.21 14.16 6.20
C PRO A 230 -25.10 13.12 6.46
N LYS A 231 -25.14 12.46 7.63
CA LYS A 231 -24.16 11.42 8.01
C LYS A 231 -24.38 10.07 7.34
N LYS A 232 -25.52 9.91 6.65
CA LYS A 232 -25.94 8.65 6.01
C LYS A 232 -26.75 8.92 4.75
N ILE A 233 -26.33 8.32 3.64
CA ILE A 233 -27.00 8.39 2.35
C ILE A 233 -27.28 6.95 1.87
N LYS A 234 -28.55 6.67 1.54
CA LYS A 234 -28.97 5.42 0.87
C LYS A 234 -29.09 5.68 -0.63
N ASN A 235 -28.86 4.63 -1.43
CA ASN A 235 -28.85 4.73 -2.90
C ASN A 235 -27.95 5.87 -3.39
N ALA A 236 -26.68 5.82 -2.97
CA ALA A 236 -25.70 6.85 -3.23
C ALA A 236 -25.37 6.92 -4.73
N LYS A 237 -25.37 8.17 -5.22
CA LYS A 237 -24.86 8.55 -6.54
C LYS A 237 -23.60 9.37 -6.32
N ILE A 238 -22.46 8.78 -6.63
CA ILE A 238 -21.16 9.25 -6.18
C ILE A 238 -20.45 9.96 -7.33
N ALA A 239 -20.10 11.23 -7.12
CA ALA A 239 -19.23 12.00 -8.00
C ALA A 239 -17.79 11.99 -7.48
N LEU A 240 -16.81 11.69 -8.33
CA LEU A 240 -15.38 11.70 -8.03
C LEU A 240 -14.68 12.86 -8.74
N LEU A 241 -14.07 13.77 -7.98
CA LEU A 241 -13.36 14.93 -8.52
C LEU A 241 -11.89 14.94 -8.10
N THR A 242 -11.01 15.31 -9.03
CA THR A 242 -9.57 15.49 -8.76
C THR A 242 -9.16 16.96 -8.66
N SER A 243 -10.00 17.90 -9.12
CA SER A 243 -9.74 19.33 -8.95
C SER A 243 -10.27 19.85 -7.63
N SER A 244 -9.63 20.91 -7.13
CA SER A 244 -10.18 21.70 -6.03
C SER A 244 -11.44 22.46 -6.47
N ILE A 245 -12.39 22.58 -5.54
CA ILE A 245 -13.54 23.48 -5.71
C ILE A 245 -13.21 24.76 -4.95
N GLN A 246 -12.48 25.63 -5.60
CA GLN A 246 -12.04 26.92 -5.06
C GLN A 246 -11.85 27.91 -6.20
N ILE A 247 -11.88 29.18 -5.88
CA ILE A 247 -11.56 30.21 -6.83
C ILE A 247 -10.06 30.19 -7.07
N LYS A 248 -9.66 29.93 -8.32
CA LYS A 248 -8.25 29.96 -8.68
C LYS A 248 -7.75 31.39 -8.56
N LYS A 249 -6.86 31.65 -7.59
CA LYS A 249 -6.06 32.87 -7.60
C LYS A 249 -5.25 32.89 -8.91
N THR A 250 -5.24 34.02 -9.59
CA THR A 250 -4.46 34.20 -10.83
C THR A 250 -3.01 33.83 -10.55
N GLY A 251 -2.42 32.96 -11.36
CA GLY A 251 -1.03 32.48 -11.20
C GLY A 251 0.05 33.53 -11.53
N VAL A 252 -0.35 34.76 -11.74
CA VAL A 252 0.52 35.95 -11.91
C VAL A 252 0.23 36.84 -10.70
N ASP A 253 1.28 37.42 -10.08
CA ASP A 253 1.18 38.44 -9.04
C ASP A 253 0.53 39.76 -9.58
N ALA A 254 -0.64 39.60 -10.17
CA ALA A 254 -1.47 40.74 -10.58
C ALA A 254 -2.15 41.30 -9.32
N LYS A 255 -1.54 42.30 -8.72
CA LYS A 255 -2.18 43.10 -7.69
C LYS A 255 -3.32 43.89 -8.33
N ILE A 256 -4.54 43.36 -8.23
CA ILE A 256 -5.75 44.12 -8.59
C ILE A 256 -5.90 45.21 -7.54
N ARG A 257 -5.66 46.46 -7.93
CA ARG A 257 -5.82 47.61 -7.05
C ARG A 257 -7.29 48.04 -7.14
N ILE A 258 -8.07 47.57 -6.18
CA ILE A 258 -9.50 47.94 -6.09
C ILE A 258 -9.56 49.31 -5.38
N THR A 259 -10.06 50.33 -6.08
CA THR A 259 -10.06 51.71 -5.59
C THR A 259 -11.39 52.19 -5.05
N SER A 260 -12.44 51.35 -5.14
CA SER A 260 -13.76 51.71 -4.59
C SER A 260 -14.39 50.50 -3.86
N PRO A 261 -15.15 50.72 -2.74
CA PRO A 261 -15.86 49.66 -2.03
C PRO A 261 -16.86 48.90 -2.89
N GLU A 262 -17.48 49.56 -3.86
CA GLU A 262 -18.47 48.99 -4.78
C GLU A 262 -17.84 47.90 -5.69
N ASN A 263 -16.60 48.13 -6.13
CA ASN A 263 -15.86 47.18 -6.95
C ASN A 263 -15.40 45.96 -6.11
N VAL A 264 -15.12 46.12 -4.81
CA VAL A 264 -14.83 44.98 -3.89
C VAL A 264 -16.07 44.10 -3.81
N GLN A 265 -17.25 44.69 -3.60
CA GLN A 265 -18.49 43.93 -3.48
C GLN A 265 -18.84 43.20 -4.78
N ALA A 266 -18.67 43.87 -5.92
CA ALA A 266 -18.89 43.26 -7.23
C ALA A 266 -17.96 42.06 -7.47
N PHE A 267 -16.69 42.15 -7.04
CA PHE A 267 -15.74 41.06 -7.15
C PHE A 267 -16.11 39.87 -6.27
N LEU A 268 -16.47 40.11 -5.01
CA LEU A 268 -16.94 39.07 -4.08
C LEU A 268 -18.22 38.39 -4.60
N ASN A 269 -19.15 39.15 -5.13
CA ASN A 269 -20.37 38.60 -5.73
C ASN A 269 -20.07 37.71 -6.94
N GLN A 270 -19.06 38.06 -7.74
CA GLN A 270 -18.64 37.25 -8.89
C GLN A 270 -17.96 35.96 -8.47
N GLU A 271 -17.14 36.01 -7.42
CA GLU A 271 -16.53 34.84 -6.82
C GLU A 271 -17.58 33.86 -6.29
N GLU A 272 -18.53 34.36 -5.53
CA GLU A 272 -19.66 33.58 -5.02
C GLU A 272 -20.50 32.97 -6.16
N PHE A 273 -20.77 33.73 -7.20
CA PHE A 273 -21.49 33.24 -8.39
C PHE A 273 -20.75 32.10 -9.10
N MET A 274 -19.42 32.18 -9.21
CA MET A 274 -18.62 31.10 -9.80
C MET A 274 -18.67 29.82 -8.96
N LEU A 275 -18.52 29.91 -7.64
CA LEU A 275 -18.62 28.78 -6.76
C LEU A 275 -20.01 28.15 -6.81
N LYS A 276 -21.05 28.97 -6.76
CA LYS A 276 -22.43 28.50 -6.86
C LYS A 276 -22.69 27.78 -8.17
N ARG A 277 -22.18 28.28 -9.30
CA ARG A 277 -22.30 27.61 -10.60
C ARG A 277 -21.67 26.22 -10.61
N ILE A 278 -20.53 26.03 -9.93
CA ILE A 278 -19.87 24.72 -9.78
C ILE A 278 -20.75 23.78 -8.95
N VAL A 279 -21.24 24.26 -7.80
CA VAL A 279 -22.11 23.49 -6.92
C VAL A 279 -23.42 23.12 -7.62
N ASP A 280 -24.05 24.05 -8.31
CA ASP A 280 -25.27 23.81 -9.09
C ASP A 280 -25.05 22.72 -10.15
N ARG A 281 -23.87 22.70 -10.80
CA ARG A 281 -23.54 21.65 -11.76
C ARG A 281 -23.48 20.26 -11.10
N ILE A 282 -22.87 20.16 -9.90
CA ILE A 282 -22.79 18.94 -9.12
C ILE A 282 -24.20 18.47 -8.72
N ILE A 283 -25.03 19.36 -8.20
CA ILE A 283 -26.39 19.03 -7.79
C ILE A 283 -27.23 18.61 -9.02
N ASN A 284 -27.14 19.33 -10.13
CA ASN A 284 -27.90 19.04 -11.35
C ASN A 284 -27.45 17.74 -12.05
N SER A 285 -26.25 17.24 -11.80
CA SER A 285 -25.84 15.90 -12.25
C SER A 285 -26.61 14.77 -11.53
N GLY A 286 -27.27 15.11 -10.42
CA GLY A 286 -28.01 14.15 -9.55
C GLY A 286 -27.12 13.47 -8.52
N ALA A 287 -25.88 13.92 -8.30
CA ALA A 287 -25.00 13.42 -7.27
C ALA A 287 -25.53 13.79 -5.87
N ASN A 288 -25.61 12.82 -4.97
CA ASN A 288 -25.90 13.01 -3.55
C ASN A 288 -24.71 12.74 -2.65
N VAL A 289 -23.59 12.26 -3.25
CA VAL A 289 -22.29 12.08 -2.61
C VAL A 289 -21.22 12.69 -3.51
N LEU A 290 -20.37 13.52 -2.94
CA LEU A 290 -19.22 14.13 -3.61
C LEU A 290 -17.93 13.74 -2.90
N ILE A 291 -16.97 13.20 -3.61
CA ILE A 291 -15.65 12.85 -3.09
C ILE A 291 -14.60 13.60 -3.89
N CYS A 292 -13.85 14.46 -3.22
CA CYS A 292 -12.87 15.33 -3.83
C CYS A 292 -11.45 15.00 -3.36
N GLU A 293 -10.51 14.86 -4.31
CA GLU A 293 -9.09 14.65 -4.01
C GLU A 293 -8.47 15.86 -3.30
N LYS A 294 -8.95 17.05 -3.63
CA LYS A 294 -8.39 18.30 -3.13
C LYS A 294 -9.36 19.03 -2.22
N ASN A 295 -8.90 20.18 -1.74
CA ASN A 295 -9.70 21.03 -0.85
C ASN A 295 -10.90 21.66 -1.57
N ILE A 296 -11.93 21.90 -0.79
CA ILE A 296 -13.18 22.59 -1.18
C ILE A 296 -13.30 23.85 -0.35
N ASP A 297 -13.67 24.95 -0.99
CA ASP A 297 -13.91 26.26 -0.35
C ASP A 297 -15.09 26.19 0.63
N GLU A 298 -15.01 26.91 1.76
CA GLU A 298 -16.03 26.90 2.81
C GLU A 298 -17.40 27.36 2.29
N ALA A 299 -17.44 28.35 1.38
CA ALA A 299 -18.69 28.79 0.77
C ALA A 299 -19.30 27.68 -0.09
N ALA A 300 -18.50 26.92 -0.84
CA ALA A 300 -18.98 25.80 -1.62
C ALA A 300 -19.47 24.66 -0.71
N LEU A 301 -18.76 24.35 0.41
CA LEU A 301 -19.20 23.38 1.41
C LEU A 301 -20.54 23.77 2.01
N HIS A 302 -20.75 25.03 2.33
CA HIS A 302 -22.03 25.53 2.83
C HIS A 302 -23.19 25.29 1.84
N TYR A 303 -22.99 25.56 0.56
CA TYR A 303 -24.01 25.29 -0.47
C TYR A 303 -24.26 23.79 -0.66
N LEU A 304 -23.23 22.93 -0.63
CA LEU A 304 -23.37 21.48 -0.70
C LEU A 304 -24.08 20.92 0.51
N SER A 305 -23.76 21.40 1.71
CA SER A 305 -24.43 21.04 2.97
C SER A 305 -25.92 21.41 2.91
N LYS A 306 -26.25 22.62 2.47
CA LYS A 306 -27.62 23.08 2.32
C LYS A 306 -28.43 22.27 1.29
N ALA A 307 -27.74 21.73 0.27
CA ALA A 307 -28.34 20.84 -0.73
C ALA A 307 -28.45 19.38 -0.24
N GLY A 308 -27.93 19.06 0.94
CA GLY A 308 -27.94 17.71 1.50
C GLY A 308 -26.98 16.75 0.81
N VAL A 309 -25.91 17.23 0.19
CA VAL A 309 -24.88 16.42 -0.44
C VAL A 309 -23.84 15.99 0.59
N TYR A 310 -23.63 14.67 0.72
CA TYR A 310 -22.54 14.12 1.52
C TYR A 310 -21.21 14.42 0.86
N THR A 311 -20.30 15.11 1.50
CA THR A 311 -19.08 15.56 0.85
C THR A 311 -17.82 15.19 1.63
N LEU A 312 -16.84 14.59 0.94
CA LEU A 312 -15.47 14.37 1.41
C LEU A 312 -14.50 15.26 0.67
N LYS A 313 -13.46 15.73 1.36
CA LYS A 313 -12.34 16.50 0.79
C LYS A 313 -11.00 15.89 1.19
N ASN A 314 -9.94 16.24 0.42
CA ASN A 314 -8.56 15.79 0.67
C ASN A 314 -8.38 14.27 0.60
N VAL A 315 -9.24 13.57 -0.10
CA VAL A 315 -9.16 12.11 -0.27
C VAL A 315 -7.95 11.77 -1.15
N THR A 316 -7.19 10.75 -0.75
CA THR A 316 -5.97 10.37 -1.46
C THR A 316 -6.26 9.95 -2.90
N GLN A 317 -5.32 10.22 -3.82
CA GLN A 317 -5.47 9.79 -5.22
C GLN A 317 -5.59 8.27 -5.35
N LYS A 318 -4.95 7.52 -4.46
CA LYS A 318 -5.07 6.06 -4.42
C LYS A 318 -6.50 5.62 -4.11
N ASP A 319 -7.13 6.25 -3.11
CA ASP A 319 -8.51 5.95 -2.73
C ASP A 319 -9.50 6.39 -3.83
N ILE A 320 -9.30 7.54 -4.48
CA ILE A 320 -10.11 7.97 -5.64
C ILE A 320 -10.09 6.92 -6.76
N LYS A 321 -8.91 6.35 -7.07
CA LYS A 321 -8.79 5.28 -8.08
C LYS A 321 -9.50 4.00 -7.65
N LYS A 322 -9.37 3.60 -6.39
CA LYS A 322 -10.08 2.43 -5.83
C LYS A 322 -11.58 2.66 -5.82
N LEU A 323 -12.05 3.85 -5.44
CA LEU A 323 -13.46 4.24 -5.46
C LEU A 323 -14.06 4.18 -6.87
N SER A 324 -13.33 4.66 -7.88
CA SER A 324 -13.75 4.53 -9.28
C SER A 324 -13.98 3.07 -9.68
N LYS A 325 -13.09 2.16 -9.27
CA LYS A 325 -13.21 0.73 -9.55
C LYS A 325 -14.33 0.06 -8.74
N ALA A 326 -14.52 0.47 -7.48
CA ALA A 326 -15.55 -0.10 -6.61
C ALA A 326 -16.96 0.33 -7.00
N THR A 327 -17.16 1.61 -7.33
CA THR A 327 -18.49 2.20 -7.55
C THR A 327 -18.89 2.32 -9.02
N GLY A 328 -17.91 2.14 -9.94
CA GLY A 328 -18.08 2.40 -11.36
C GLY A 328 -18.11 3.89 -11.73
N ALA A 329 -17.81 4.80 -10.80
CA ALA A 329 -17.74 6.23 -11.07
C ALA A 329 -16.58 6.59 -11.99
N ARG A 330 -16.80 7.49 -12.93
CA ARG A 330 -15.73 8.08 -13.71
C ARG A 330 -15.04 9.20 -12.92
N ILE A 331 -13.72 9.23 -12.94
CA ILE A 331 -12.94 10.31 -12.33
C ILE A 331 -13.00 11.54 -13.23
N VAL A 332 -13.52 12.66 -12.71
CA VAL A 332 -13.67 13.91 -13.44
C VAL A 332 -12.65 14.93 -12.94
N ASN A 333 -11.92 15.55 -13.88
CA ASN A 333 -10.87 16.51 -13.53
C ASN A 333 -11.39 17.93 -13.32
N VAL A 334 -12.51 18.29 -13.95
CA VAL A 334 -13.12 19.64 -13.85
C VAL A 334 -14.57 19.49 -13.45
N ALA A 335 -14.96 20.07 -12.32
CA ALA A 335 -16.31 19.90 -11.77
C ALA A 335 -17.43 20.35 -12.73
N LEU A 336 -17.16 21.32 -13.63
CA LEU A 336 -18.12 21.78 -14.63
C LEU A 336 -18.40 20.76 -15.75
N ASP A 337 -17.50 19.79 -15.94
CA ASP A 337 -17.64 18.75 -16.96
C ASP A 337 -18.39 17.50 -16.44
N LEU A 338 -18.80 17.53 -15.16
CA LEU A 338 -19.50 16.41 -14.53
C LEU A 338 -20.86 16.16 -15.21
N GLU A 339 -21.09 14.92 -15.64
CA GLU A 339 -22.32 14.45 -16.24
C GLU A 339 -23.01 13.37 -15.40
N PRO A 340 -24.33 13.15 -15.55
CA PRO A 340 -25.04 12.10 -14.84
C PRO A 340 -24.49 10.67 -15.09
N ASN A 341 -23.88 10.44 -16.25
CA ASN A 341 -23.28 9.16 -16.62
C ASN A 341 -21.91 8.90 -15.96
N ASP A 342 -21.32 9.93 -15.36
CA ASP A 342 -20.04 9.83 -14.64
C ASP A 342 -20.22 9.35 -13.19
N LEU A 343 -21.48 9.28 -12.72
CA LEU A 343 -21.79 8.94 -11.33
C LEU A 343 -21.68 7.45 -11.06
N GLY A 344 -20.94 7.12 -10.02
CA GLY A 344 -20.93 5.77 -9.45
C GLY A 344 -22.14 5.50 -8.57
N LYS A 345 -22.31 4.23 -8.17
CA LYS A 345 -23.43 3.78 -7.36
C LYS A 345 -22.95 2.94 -6.18
N ALA A 346 -23.58 3.18 -5.03
CA ALA A 346 -23.47 2.33 -3.85
C ALA A 346 -24.83 2.32 -3.12
N GLU A 347 -25.12 1.24 -2.41
CA GLU A 347 -26.37 1.17 -1.63
C GLU A 347 -26.35 2.10 -0.44
N LEU A 348 -25.18 2.23 0.19
CA LEU A 348 -25.01 2.97 1.42
C LEU A 348 -23.67 3.73 1.45
N VAL A 349 -23.74 5.00 1.84
CA VAL A 349 -22.57 5.79 2.27
C VAL A 349 -22.89 6.36 3.62
N GLU A 350 -22.07 6.05 4.62
CA GLU A 350 -22.27 6.58 5.98
C GLU A 350 -20.95 6.82 6.71
N GLN A 351 -20.97 7.80 7.59
CA GLN A 351 -19.90 8.04 8.52
C GLN A 351 -20.10 7.16 9.76
N ARG A 352 -19.08 6.38 10.09
CA ARG A 352 -19.01 5.56 11.30
C ARG A 352 -17.80 5.93 12.13
N LYS A 353 -17.95 5.89 13.45
CA LYS A 353 -16.83 6.02 14.35
C LYS A 353 -16.20 4.64 14.57
N VAL A 354 -14.91 4.52 14.23
CA VAL A 354 -14.11 3.32 14.43
C VAL A 354 -12.94 3.69 15.34
N ALA A 355 -12.91 3.17 16.55
CA ALA A 355 -12.01 3.62 17.62
C ALA A 355 -12.17 5.12 17.93
N GLU A 356 -11.15 5.91 17.71
CA GLU A 356 -11.18 7.37 17.88
C GLU A 356 -11.45 8.13 16.58
N ASP A 357 -11.33 7.45 15.42
CA ASP A 357 -11.45 8.05 14.10
C ASP A 357 -12.87 8.01 13.56
N GLU A 358 -13.28 9.04 12.86
CA GLU A 358 -14.50 9.08 12.07
C GLU A 358 -14.16 8.78 10.61
N MET A 359 -14.68 7.66 10.08
CA MET A 359 -14.37 7.15 8.74
C MET A 359 -15.65 7.06 7.92
N THR A 360 -15.50 7.17 6.60
CA THR A 360 -16.62 7.01 5.67
C THR A 360 -16.61 5.61 5.08
N PHE A 361 -17.74 4.91 5.22
CA PHE A 361 -18.01 3.60 4.66
C PHE A 361 -18.88 3.73 3.41
N ILE A 362 -18.42 3.13 2.31
CA ILE A 362 -19.13 3.07 1.04
C ILE A 362 -19.39 1.60 0.76
N GLU A 363 -20.64 1.17 0.90
CA GLU A 363 -21.04 -0.25 0.92
C GLU A 363 -22.10 -0.55 -0.13
N GLY A 364 -22.20 -1.85 -0.51
CA GLY A 364 -23.21 -2.30 -1.45
C GLY A 364 -22.95 -1.85 -2.89
N CYS A 365 -21.69 -1.88 -3.32
CA CYS A 365 -21.33 -1.69 -4.71
C CYS A 365 -21.71 -2.94 -5.52
N THR A 366 -22.33 -2.78 -6.69
CA THR A 366 -22.96 -3.90 -7.44
C THR A 366 -21.93 -4.89 -8.00
N ASP A 367 -20.76 -4.43 -8.40
CA ASP A 367 -19.65 -5.25 -8.92
C ASP A 367 -18.32 -4.61 -8.47
N PRO A 368 -18.00 -4.71 -7.17
CA PRO A 368 -16.85 -4.01 -6.62
C PRO A 368 -15.55 -4.66 -7.11
N LYS A 369 -14.85 -3.99 -8.01
CA LYS A 369 -13.49 -4.36 -8.44
C LYS A 369 -12.40 -3.82 -7.49
N ALA A 370 -12.80 -3.25 -6.38
CA ALA A 370 -11.95 -2.86 -5.27
C ALA A 370 -12.74 -3.01 -3.97
N VAL A 371 -12.08 -3.49 -2.92
CA VAL A 371 -12.69 -3.78 -1.62
C VAL A 371 -11.82 -3.27 -0.48
N SER A 372 -12.42 -3.07 0.69
CA SER A 372 -11.69 -2.79 1.92
C SER A 372 -11.83 -3.92 2.93
N ILE A 373 -10.76 -4.16 3.68
CA ILE A 373 -10.76 -5.03 4.86
C ILE A 373 -10.52 -4.15 6.08
N LEU A 374 -11.41 -4.19 7.04
CA LEU A 374 -11.24 -3.53 8.33
C LEU A 374 -10.71 -4.55 9.33
N ILE A 375 -9.50 -4.31 9.84
CA ILE A 375 -8.88 -5.11 10.90
C ILE A 375 -9.08 -4.41 12.23
N ARG A 376 -9.53 -5.18 13.23
CA ARG A 376 -9.72 -4.74 14.60
C ARG A 376 -8.83 -5.54 15.55
N GLY A 377 -8.42 -4.93 16.65
CA GLY A 377 -7.61 -5.63 17.66
C GLY A 377 -7.26 -4.73 18.84
N GLY A 378 -6.74 -5.31 19.91
CA GLY A 378 -6.54 -4.63 21.20
C GLY A 378 -5.49 -3.52 21.19
N THR A 379 -4.40 -3.65 20.39
CA THR A 379 -3.29 -2.69 20.36
C THR A 379 -2.87 -2.36 18.94
N THR A 380 -2.26 -1.19 18.74
CA THR A 380 -1.74 -0.75 17.44
C THR A 380 -0.74 -1.75 16.86
N GLN A 381 0.23 -2.19 17.67
CA GLN A 381 1.26 -3.15 17.22
C GLN A 381 0.64 -4.49 16.79
N PHE A 382 -0.42 -4.93 17.49
CA PHE A 382 -1.11 -6.17 17.15
C PHE A 382 -1.84 -6.05 15.81
N VAL A 383 -2.63 -4.98 15.60
CA VAL A 383 -3.37 -4.80 14.33
C VAL A 383 -2.44 -4.61 13.15
N GLU A 384 -1.31 -3.91 13.31
CA GLU A 384 -0.27 -3.78 12.27
C GLU A 384 0.41 -5.13 11.94
N SER A 385 0.57 -6.01 12.93
CA SER A 385 1.11 -7.35 12.69
C SER A 385 0.12 -8.23 11.93
N ILE A 386 -1.19 -8.10 12.24
CA ILE A 386 -2.26 -8.80 11.51
C ILE A 386 -2.39 -8.24 10.08
N GLU A 387 -2.30 -6.92 9.91
CA GLU A 387 -2.29 -6.28 8.59
C GLU A 387 -1.21 -6.88 7.69
N ARG A 388 0.03 -6.97 8.19
CA ARG A 388 1.13 -7.61 7.46
C ARG A 388 0.86 -9.08 7.15
N ALA A 389 0.35 -9.84 8.12
CA ALA A 389 0.04 -11.25 7.90
C ALA A 389 -1.05 -11.45 6.84
N LEU A 390 -2.04 -10.55 6.80
CA LEU A 390 -3.10 -10.57 5.80
C LEU A 390 -2.61 -10.09 4.43
N ASP A 391 -1.67 -9.16 4.41
CA ASP A 391 -1.03 -8.65 3.19
C ASP A 391 -0.18 -9.73 2.50
N ASP A 392 0.44 -10.62 3.28
CA ASP A 392 1.18 -11.78 2.80
C ASP A 392 0.25 -12.90 2.28
N ALA A 393 -0.97 -12.99 2.79
CA ALA A 393 -1.94 -14.03 2.46
C ALA A 393 -2.70 -13.74 1.17
#